data_2149e5926766128371fd2bf5dcaf565b
#
_entry.id   2149e5926766128371fd2bf5dcaf565b
#
_cell.length_a   1.000
_cell.length_b   1.000
_cell.length_c   1.000
_cell.angle_alpha   90.00
_cell.angle_beta   90.00
_cell.angle_gamma   90.00
#
_symmetry.space_group_name_H-M   'P 1'
#
loop_
_entity.id
_entity.type
_entity.pdbx_description
1 polymer ?
#
loop_
_entity_poly.entity_id
_entity_poly.type
_entity_poly.pdbx_seq_one_letter_code
_entity_poly.pdbx_strand_id
1 'polypeptide(L)'
;MISAKIQNDIWRKTGIYSTVGMFNSNPLLAKLALDNEAKKMPTMRANWSYEDVERKVWAIPNMTDFWGIGHRMEKRLNDLGIFSIKELANSNPDMLKKALGVAGLRLWFHANGVDESNVHKPYKPKSSGLGNSQVLPRDYVKQRDIEIVLREMAEQVAIRLRRAGKKTTVVSI
;
A
#
# COMPACT_ATOMS: atom_id res chain seq x y z
N MET A 1 -19.51 -8.14 17.83
CA MET A 1 -18.58 -7.28 17.08
C MET A 1 -18.87 -7.42 15.60
N ILE A 2 -19.01 -6.30 14.86
CA ILE A 2 -19.39 -6.29 13.42
C ILE A 2 -18.37 -7.06 12.57
N SER A 3 -17.08 -6.90 12.83
CA SER A 3 -16.01 -7.60 12.10
C SER A 3 -16.14 -9.12 12.09
N ALA A 4 -16.53 -9.71 13.23
CA ALA A 4 -16.75 -11.15 13.31
C ALA A 4 -17.94 -11.63 12.45
N LYS A 5 -19.01 -10.81 12.40
CA LYS A 5 -20.16 -11.11 11.53
C LYS A 5 -19.75 -11.07 10.06
N ILE A 6 -18.99 -10.04 9.65
CA ILE A 6 -18.49 -9.90 8.28
C ILE A 6 -17.60 -11.10 7.90
N GLN A 7 -16.64 -11.48 8.75
CA GLN A 7 -15.79 -12.65 8.49
C GLN A 7 -16.60 -13.93 8.35
N ASN A 8 -17.57 -14.17 9.25
CA ASN A 8 -18.44 -15.33 9.19
C ASN A 8 -19.31 -15.35 7.92
N ASP A 9 -19.83 -14.19 7.50
CA ASP A 9 -20.63 -14.09 6.29
C ASP A 9 -19.79 -14.36 5.03
N ILE A 10 -18.57 -13.83 4.97
CA ILE A 10 -17.63 -14.14 3.90
C ILE A 10 -17.33 -15.62 3.87
N TRP A 11 -16.95 -16.19 5.01
CA TRP A 11 -16.66 -17.62 5.12
C TRP A 11 -17.83 -18.50 4.68
N ARG A 12 -19.03 -18.23 5.19
CA ARG A 12 -20.23 -19.02 4.85
C ARG A 12 -20.58 -18.94 3.36
N LYS A 13 -20.36 -17.79 2.71
CA LYS A 13 -20.72 -17.57 1.31
C LYS A 13 -19.66 -18.02 0.32
N THR A 14 -18.38 -17.98 0.69
CA THR A 14 -17.26 -18.13 -0.26
C THR A 14 -16.23 -19.18 0.15
N GLY A 15 -16.23 -19.64 1.41
CA GLY A 15 -15.16 -20.48 1.96
C GLY A 15 -13.82 -19.75 2.16
N ILE A 16 -13.78 -18.42 2.03
CA ILE A 16 -12.54 -17.64 2.14
C ILE A 16 -12.37 -17.14 3.57
N TYR A 17 -11.20 -17.39 4.15
CA TYR A 17 -10.79 -16.77 5.42
C TYR A 17 -10.30 -15.34 5.16
N SER A 18 -10.84 -14.39 5.91
CA SER A 18 -10.49 -12.98 5.78
C SER A 18 -9.84 -12.46 7.06
N THR A 19 -8.88 -11.53 6.91
CA THR A 19 -8.20 -10.86 8.00
C THR A 19 -8.72 -9.43 8.16
N VAL A 20 -8.90 -8.96 9.39
CA VAL A 20 -9.48 -7.65 9.69
C VAL A 20 -8.60 -6.86 10.65
N GLY A 21 -8.13 -5.70 10.19
CA GLY A 21 -7.59 -4.65 11.05
C GLY A 21 -8.67 -3.60 11.33
N MET A 22 -8.75 -3.15 12.56
CA MET A 22 -9.76 -2.17 13.01
C MET A 22 -9.08 -0.99 13.68
N PHE A 23 -9.65 0.17 13.41
CA PHE A 23 -9.38 1.42 14.10
C PHE A 23 -10.59 2.34 13.95
N ASN A 24 -10.88 3.17 14.94
CA ASN A 24 -12.13 3.93 14.96
C ASN A 24 -12.15 5.21 14.12
N SER A 25 -10.99 5.71 13.66
CA SER A 25 -10.94 6.99 12.92
C SER A 25 -9.88 7.08 11.81
N ASN A 26 -9.02 6.08 11.65
CA ASN A 26 -7.82 6.19 10.80
C ASN A 26 -7.58 4.91 10.00
N PRO A 27 -7.75 4.96 8.65
CA PRO A 27 -7.57 3.79 7.80
C PRO A 27 -6.12 3.26 7.78
N LEU A 28 -5.13 4.13 7.97
CA LEU A 28 -3.73 3.71 8.06
C LEU A 28 -3.48 2.78 9.25
N LEU A 29 -3.92 3.18 10.45
CA LEU A 29 -3.73 2.36 11.65
C LEU A 29 -4.51 1.06 11.59
N ALA A 30 -5.71 1.05 10.99
CA ALA A 30 -6.43 -0.18 10.68
C ALA A 30 -5.63 -1.10 9.74
N LYS A 31 -4.97 -0.53 8.72
CA LYS A 31 -4.11 -1.28 7.80
C LYS A 31 -2.86 -1.84 8.51
N LEU A 32 -2.21 -1.04 9.35
CA LEU A 32 -1.05 -1.48 10.13
C LEU A 32 -1.42 -2.59 11.13
N ALA A 33 -2.57 -2.46 11.80
CA ALA A 33 -3.10 -3.49 12.69
C ALA A 33 -3.36 -4.80 11.93
N LEU A 34 -3.89 -4.72 10.70
CA LEU A 34 -4.11 -5.88 9.85
C LEU A 34 -2.80 -6.57 9.50
N ASP A 35 -1.80 -5.82 9.03
CA ASP A 35 -0.56 -6.39 8.50
C ASP A 35 0.37 -6.89 9.62
N ASN A 36 0.45 -6.18 10.73
CA ASN A 36 1.44 -6.47 11.78
C ASN A 36 0.92 -7.36 12.91
N GLU A 37 -0.38 -7.38 13.15
CA GLU A 37 -0.96 -8.17 14.25
C GLU A 37 -2.03 -9.16 13.78
N ALA A 38 -3.09 -8.72 13.08
CA ALA A 38 -4.24 -9.56 12.78
C ALA A 38 -3.90 -10.84 12.02
N LYS A 39 -2.95 -10.78 11.08
CA LYS A 39 -2.48 -11.94 10.30
C LYS A 39 -1.81 -13.02 11.15
N LYS A 40 -1.34 -12.65 12.34
CA LYS A 40 -0.65 -13.56 13.29
C LYS A 40 -1.59 -14.08 14.38
N MET A 41 -2.81 -13.53 14.48
CA MET A 41 -3.78 -13.88 15.50
C MET A 41 -4.69 -15.04 15.03
N PRO A 42 -5.02 -16.00 15.90
CA PRO A 42 -5.96 -17.09 15.56
C PRO A 42 -7.33 -16.58 15.09
N THR A 43 -7.77 -15.44 15.59
CA THR A 43 -9.02 -14.80 15.22
C THR A 43 -8.94 -14.04 13.90
N MET A 44 -7.74 -13.85 13.34
CA MET A 44 -7.46 -12.99 12.18
C MET A 44 -8.02 -11.57 12.33
N ARG A 45 -8.05 -11.05 13.56
CA ARG A 45 -8.54 -9.71 13.90
C ARG A 45 -7.59 -9.00 14.83
N ALA A 46 -7.34 -7.72 14.57
CA ALA A 46 -6.65 -6.81 15.50
C ALA A 46 -7.40 -5.48 15.56
N ASN A 47 -7.39 -4.86 16.72
CA ASN A 47 -7.94 -3.55 16.96
C ASN A 47 -6.88 -2.68 17.65
N TRP A 48 -6.51 -1.60 16.99
CA TRP A 48 -5.55 -0.64 17.54
C TRP A 48 -6.27 0.67 17.91
N SER A 49 -5.65 1.44 18.81
CA SER A 49 -6.08 2.77 19.20
C SER A 49 -4.92 3.76 19.10
N TYR A 50 -5.15 5.04 19.36
CA TYR A 50 -4.05 6.03 19.35
C TYR A 50 -3.01 5.77 20.44
N GLU A 51 -3.42 5.22 21.57
CA GLU A 51 -2.53 4.84 22.68
C GLU A 51 -1.59 3.68 22.28
N ASP A 52 -1.94 2.95 21.23
CA ASP A 52 -1.11 1.87 20.69
C ASP A 52 0.01 2.38 19.76
N VAL A 53 0.00 3.64 19.34
CA VAL A 53 0.98 4.16 18.35
C VAL A 53 2.41 3.97 18.86
N GLU A 54 2.73 4.45 20.05
CA GLU A 54 4.07 4.29 20.61
C GLU A 54 4.44 2.83 20.85
N ARG A 55 3.49 2.06 21.39
CA ARG A 55 3.71 0.67 21.76
C ARG A 55 3.76 -0.29 20.59
N LYS A 56 2.95 -0.08 19.54
CA LYS A 56 2.77 -1.02 18.44
C LYS A 56 3.35 -0.49 17.12
N VAL A 57 3.09 0.78 16.77
CA VAL A 57 3.60 1.33 15.50
C VAL A 57 5.10 1.54 15.56
N TRP A 58 5.61 2.15 16.63
CA TRP A 58 7.06 2.36 16.79
C TRP A 58 7.84 1.07 17.04
N ALA A 59 7.16 0.01 17.49
CA ALA A 59 7.74 -1.31 17.69
C ALA A 59 7.73 -2.20 16.43
N ILE A 60 7.28 -1.71 15.27
CA ILE A 60 7.35 -2.46 14.01
C ILE A 60 8.84 -2.73 13.71
N PRO A 61 9.25 -4.01 13.61
CA PRO A 61 10.68 -4.35 13.60
C PRO A 61 11.38 -3.97 12.31
N ASN A 62 10.71 -4.13 11.15
CA ASN A 62 11.28 -3.79 9.87
C ASN A 62 10.58 -2.56 9.31
N MET A 63 11.34 -1.58 8.82
CA MET A 63 10.75 -0.39 8.24
C MET A 63 9.86 -0.70 7.03
N THR A 64 10.18 -1.74 6.28
CA THR A 64 9.39 -2.19 5.12
C THR A 64 8.04 -2.83 5.47
N ASP A 65 7.83 -3.21 6.73
CA ASP A 65 6.53 -3.67 7.25
C ASP A 65 5.60 -2.49 7.57
N PHE A 66 6.13 -1.27 7.51
CA PHE A 66 5.35 -0.04 7.65
C PHE A 66 4.81 0.41 6.29
N TRP A 67 3.50 0.62 6.22
CA TRP A 67 2.84 0.96 4.96
C TRP A 67 3.35 2.29 4.37
N GLY A 68 3.82 2.23 3.13
CA GLY A 68 4.42 3.37 2.43
C GLY A 68 5.95 3.38 2.42
N ILE A 69 6.60 2.46 3.14
CA ILE A 69 8.05 2.29 3.11
C ILE A 69 8.39 0.98 2.38
N GLY A 70 8.92 1.08 1.17
CA GLY A 70 9.56 -0.04 0.48
C GLY A 70 11.09 0.07 0.56
N HIS A 71 11.84 -0.92 0.08
CA HIS A 71 13.32 -0.97 0.19
C HIS A 71 14.02 0.31 -0.29
N ARG A 72 13.51 0.97 -1.34
CA ARG A 72 14.12 2.22 -1.82
C ARG A 72 13.91 3.39 -0.85
N MET A 73 12.77 3.45 -0.19
CA MET A 73 12.49 4.49 0.80
C MET A 73 13.23 4.21 2.09
N GLU A 74 13.27 2.97 2.53
CA GLU A 74 14.07 2.51 3.67
C GLU A 74 15.54 2.92 3.50
N LYS A 75 16.15 2.62 2.34
CA LYS A 75 17.53 3.06 2.06
C LYS A 75 17.70 4.58 2.20
N ARG A 76 16.78 5.36 1.62
CA ARG A 76 16.84 6.83 1.72
C ARG A 76 16.67 7.35 3.15
N LEU A 77 15.88 6.69 3.97
CA LEU A 77 15.73 7.01 5.39
C LEU A 77 17.01 6.64 6.15
N ASN A 78 17.59 5.48 5.87
CA ASN A 78 18.87 5.04 6.47
C ASN A 78 20.02 6.00 6.11
N ASP A 79 20.06 6.50 4.89
CA ASP A 79 21.03 7.54 4.45
C ASP A 79 20.89 8.86 5.24
N LEU A 80 19.72 9.09 5.87
CA LEU A 80 19.45 10.22 6.77
C LEU A 80 19.66 9.88 8.25
N GLY A 81 20.16 8.67 8.57
CA GLY A 81 20.36 8.21 9.94
C GLY A 81 19.07 7.73 10.64
N ILE A 82 18.03 7.38 9.90
CA ILE A 82 16.74 6.91 10.41
C ILE A 82 16.59 5.43 10.10
N PHE A 83 16.64 4.59 11.14
CA PHE A 83 16.67 3.11 11.01
C PHE A 83 15.44 2.43 11.61
N SER A 84 14.52 3.19 12.21
CA SER A 84 13.30 2.66 12.82
C SER A 84 12.11 3.61 12.65
N ILE A 85 10.89 3.07 12.83
CA ILE A 85 9.67 3.88 12.80
C ILE A 85 9.64 4.87 13.96
N LYS A 86 10.19 4.49 15.13
CA LYS A 86 10.33 5.40 16.27
C LYS A 86 11.23 6.59 15.94
N GLU A 87 12.38 6.35 15.30
CA GLU A 87 13.28 7.44 14.87
C GLU A 87 12.65 8.32 13.82
N LEU A 88 11.91 7.73 12.86
CA LEU A 88 11.15 8.48 11.87
C LEU A 88 10.11 9.38 12.53
N ALA A 89 9.33 8.87 13.51
CA ALA A 89 8.34 9.64 14.24
C ALA A 89 8.94 10.81 15.04
N ASN A 90 10.15 10.64 15.57
CA ASN A 90 10.86 11.65 16.34
C ASN A 90 11.79 12.54 15.52
N SER A 91 11.86 12.35 14.20
CA SER A 91 12.68 13.16 13.30
C SER A 91 12.09 14.55 13.09
N ASN A 92 12.93 15.48 12.60
CA ASN A 92 12.47 16.82 12.22
C ASN A 92 11.66 16.74 10.90
N PRO A 93 10.37 17.13 10.88
CA PRO A 93 9.51 17.05 9.70
C PRO A 93 10.00 17.96 8.56
N ASP A 94 10.61 19.11 8.85
CA ASP A 94 11.14 20.02 7.83
C ASP A 94 12.37 19.41 7.13
N MET A 95 13.22 18.73 7.87
CA MET A 95 14.34 17.98 7.31
C MET A 95 13.85 16.88 6.38
N LEU A 96 12.85 16.10 6.82
CA LEU A 96 12.24 15.04 6.00
C LEU A 96 11.58 15.61 4.73
N LYS A 97 10.88 16.75 4.85
CA LYS A 97 10.26 17.42 3.72
C LYS A 97 11.31 17.92 2.72
N LYS A 98 12.44 18.46 3.20
CA LYS A 98 13.54 18.93 2.36
C LYS A 98 14.23 17.77 1.62
N ALA A 99 14.49 16.66 2.31
CA ALA A 99 15.23 15.52 1.75
C ALA A 99 14.36 14.58 0.88
N LEU A 100 13.11 14.35 1.28
CA LEU A 100 12.22 13.34 0.71
C LEU A 100 10.95 13.94 0.08
N GLY A 101 10.77 15.25 0.15
CA GLY A 101 9.59 15.94 -0.36
C GLY A 101 8.32 15.66 0.47
N VAL A 102 7.17 15.81 -0.16
CA VAL A 102 5.85 15.57 0.49
C VAL A 102 5.73 14.13 1.00
N ALA A 103 6.39 13.18 0.34
CA ALA A 103 6.39 11.78 0.78
C ALA A 103 7.05 11.60 2.16
N GLY A 104 8.18 12.27 2.41
CA GLY A 104 8.86 12.22 3.71
C GLY A 104 8.00 12.82 4.83
N LEU A 105 7.39 13.98 4.57
CA LEU A 105 6.48 14.61 5.53
C LEU A 105 5.26 13.72 5.84
N ARG A 106 4.68 13.10 4.82
CA ARG A 106 3.57 12.17 5.02
C ARG A 106 3.96 10.96 5.84
N LEU A 107 5.14 10.38 5.59
CA LEU A 107 5.64 9.25 6.39
C LEU A 107 5.85 9.63 7.85
N TRP A 108 6.29 10.86 8.12
CA TRP A 108 6.39 11.37 9.49
C TRP A 108 5.03 11.44 10.19
N PHE A 109 4.01 12.00 9.53
CA PHE A 109 2.64 12.01 10.04
C PHE A 109 2.13 10.58 10.30
N HIS A 110 2.33 9.68 9.34
CA HIS A 110 1.93 8.29 9.45
C HIS A 110 2.62 7.57 10.63
N ALA A 111 3.92 7.81 10.85
CA ALA A 111 4.66 7.24 11.99
C ALA A 111 4.15 7.75 13.35
N ASN A 112 3.56 8.95 13.37
CA ASN A 112 2.86 9.52 14.52
C ASN A 112 1.35 9.15 14.56
N GLY A 113 0.91 8.20 13.73
CA GLY A 113 -0.46 7.72 13.72
C GLY A 113 -1.46 8.67 13.07
N VAL A 114 -1.01 9.69 12.34
CA VAL A 114 -1.86 10.68 11.68
C VAL A 114 -2.02 10.36 10.20
N ASP A 115 -3.26 10.25 9.74
CA ASP A 115 -3.61 10.09 8.33
C ASP A 115 -4.85 10.95 8.01
N GLU A 116 -4.72 11.86 7.06
CA GLU A 116 -5.78 12.78 6.64
C GLU A 116 -6.72 12.17 5.58
N SER A 117 -6.57 10.88 5.26
CA SER A 117 -7.41 10.20 4.27
C SER A 117 -8.87 10.24 4.69
N ASN A 118 -9.72 10.75 3.81
CA ASN A 118 -11.15 10.82 4.07
C ASN A 118 -11.89 9.76 3.23
N VAL A 119 -12.27 8.67 3.88
CA VAL A 119 -12.98 7.54 3.25
C VAL A 119 -14.40 7.88 2.77
N HIS A 120 -14.98 8.98 3.23
CA HIS A 120 -16.29 9.44 2.79
C HIS A 120 -16.25 10.29 1.52
N LYS A 121 -15.07 10.79 1.13
CA LYS A 121 -14.91 11.54 -0.12
C LYS A 121 -14.62 10.57 -1.27
N PRO A 122 -15.47 10.54 -2.32
CA PRO A 122 -15.18 9.73 -3.48
C PRO A 122 -13.88 10.21 -4.14
N TYR A 123 -12.98 9.27 -4.40
CA TYR A 123 -11.75 9.57 -5.11
C TYR A 123 -12.05 9.89 -6.58
N LYS A 124 -11.69 11.10 -7.02
CA LYS A 124 -11.78 11.51 -8.43
C LYS A 124 -10.34 11.63 -8.97
N PRO A 125 -9.84 10.65 -9.73
CA PRO A 125 -8.51 10.72 -10.29
C PRO A 125 -8.41 11.87 -11.30
N LYS A 126 -7.30 12.62 -11.27
CA LYS A 126 -7.00 13.68 -12.24
C LYS A 126 -6.65 13.11 -13.61
N SER A 127 -6.14 11.89 -13.65
CA SER A 127 -5.81 11.13 -14.86
C SER A 127 -6.09 9.65 -14.62
N SER A 128 -6.38 8.93 -15.68
CA SER A 128 -6.54 7.47 -15.63
C SER A 128 -5.67 6.82 -16.70
N GLY A 129 -5.01 5.73 -16.36
CA GLY A 129 -4.25 4.91 -17.28
C GLY A 129 -4.94 3.57 -17.54
N LEU A 130 -4.76 3.04 -18.73
CA LEU A 130 -5.08 1.64 -19.06
C LEU A 130 -3.75 0.89 -19.17
N GLY A 131 -3.56 -0.13 -18.37
CA GLY A 131 -2.36 -0.95 -18.38
C GLY A 131 -2.69 -2.44 -18.47
N ASN A 132 -1.71 -3.23 -18.87
CA ASN A 132 -1.72 -4.66 -18.76
C ASN A 132 -0.42 -5.12 -18.10
N SER A 133 -0.48 -6.19 -17.33
CA SER A 133 0.69 -6.84 -16.75
C SER A 133 0.47 -8.34 -16.74
N GLN A 134 1.53 -9.10 -16.99
CA GLN A 134 1.47 -10.55 -17.04
C GLN A 134 2.68 -11.14 -16.32
N VAL A 135 2.44 -12.13 -15.48
CA VAL A 135 3.51 -12.98 -14.94
C VAL A 135 3.76 -14.07 -15.95
N LEU A 136 4.99 -14.13 -16.47
CA LEU A 136 5.38 -15.13 -17.46
C LEU A 136 5.65 -16.48 -16.78
N PRO A 137 5.36 -17.62 -17.45
CA PRO A 137 5.57 -18.95 -16.88
C PRO A 137 7.05 -19.32 -16.70
N ARG A 138 7.94 -18.58 -17.36
CA ARG A 138 9.40 -18.72 -17.31
C ARG A 138 10.06 -17.40 -17.73
N ASP A 139 11.35 -17.26 -17.49
CA ASP A 139 12.15 -16.14 -18.00
C ASP A 139 12.27 -16.21 -19.53
N TYR A 140 11.94 -15.11 -20.21
CA TYR A 140 12.12 -14.97 -21.63
C TYR A 140 13.40 -14.16 -21.89
N VAL A 141 14.40 -14.83 -22.47
CA VAL A 141 15.71 -14.21 -22.77
C VAL A 141 15.88 -13.87 -24.25
N LYS A 142 15.07 -14.46 -25.12
CA LYS A 142 15.13 -14.17 -26.56
C LYS A 142 14.28 -12.94 -26.87
N GLN A 143 14.85 -11.98 -27.57
CA GLN A 143 14.17 -10.75 -27.97
C GLN A 143 12.82 -11.03 -28.65
N ARG A 144 12.78 -11.99 -29.58
CA ARG A 144 11.55 -12.35 -30.31
C ARG A 144 10.41 -12.76 -29.37
N ASP A 145 10.70 -13.56 -28.34
CA ASP A 145 9.68 -14.04 -27.40
C ASP A 145 9.13 -12.87 -26.56
N ILE A 146 10.00 -11.95 -26.17
CA ILE A 146 9.63 -10.72 -25.44
C ILE A 146 8.76 -9.82 -26.33
N GLU A 147 9.15 -9.62 -27.58
CA GLU A 147 8.39 -8.80 -28.55
C GLU A 147 6.97 -9.34 -28.79
N ILE A 148 6.80 -10.66 -28.86
CA ILE A 148 5.49 -11.30 -29.05
C ILE A 148 4.58 -10.96 -27.86
N VAL A 149 5.08 -11.14 -26.62
CA VAL A 149 4.31 -10.83 -25.42
C VAL A 149 3.97 -9.34 -25.33
N LEU A 150 4.92 -8.45 -25.61
CA LEU A 150 4.69 -7.02 -25.62
C LEU A 150 3.64 -6.59 -26.64
N ARG A 151 3.67 -7.16 -27.84
CA ARG A 151 2.65 -6.90 -28.88
C ARG A 151 1.27 -7.34 -28.43
N GLU A 152 1.15 -8.54 -27.88
CA GLU A 152 -0.12 -9.06 -27.36
C GLU A 152 -0.67 -8.13 -26.25
N MET A 153 0.17 -7.74 -25.28
CA MET A 153 -0.22 -6.85 -24.21
C MET A 153 -0.63 -5.46 -24.72
N ALA A 154 0.12 -4.91 -25.68
CA ALA A 154 -0.19 -3.62 -26.31
C ALA A 154 -1.53 -3.66 -27.05
N GLU A 155 -1.79 -4.74 -27.80
CA GLU A 155 -3.04 -4.93 -28.53
C GLU A 155 -4.24 -5.01 -27.58
N GLN A 156 -4.14 -5.75 -26.49
CA GLN A 156 -5.18 -5.84 -25.46
C GLN A 156 -5.49 -4.47 -24.83
N VAL A 157 -4.46 -3.66 -24.53
CA VAL A 157 -4.63 -2.30 -24.02
C VAL A 157 -5.29 -1.41 -25.07
N ALA A 158 -4.85 -1.50 -26.34
CA ALA A 158 -5.42 -0.73 -27.44
C ALA A 158 -6.89 -1.06 -27.70
N ILE A 159 -7.28 -2.34 -27.60
CA ILE A 159 -8.69 -2.78 -27.70
C ILE A 159 -9.52 -2.13 -26.60
N ARG A 160 -9.04 -2.18 -25.35
CA ARG A 160 -9.76 -1.56 -24.21
C ARG A 160 -9.87 -0.05 -24.36
N LEU A 161 -8.82 0.61 -24.87
CA LEU A 161 -8.81 2.07 -25.10
C LEU A 161 -9.85 2.44 -26.16
N ARG A 162 -9.90 1.72 -27.29
CA ARG A 162 -10.89 1.90 -28.37
C ARG A 162 -12.32 1.67 -27.87
N ARG A 163 -12.56 0.59 -27.11
CA ARG A 163 -13.87 0.30 -26.51
C ARG A 163 -14.33 1.38 -25.56
N ALA A 164 -13.41 2.03 -24.84
CA ALA A 164 -13.71 3.16 -23.96
C ALA A 164 -13.89 4.49 -24.70
N GLY A 165 -13.74 4.54 -26.04
CA GLY A 165 -13.83 5.75 -26.86
C GLY A 165 -12.76 6.79 -26.51
N LYS A 166 -11.61 6.36 -25.96
CA LYS A 166 -10.55 7.26 -25.48
C LYS A 166 -9.32 7.24 -26.37
N LYS A 167 -8.53 8.32 -26.27
CA LYS A 167 -7.21 8.47 -26.88
C LYS A 167 -6.17 8.72 -25.79
N THR A 168 -4.91 8.43 -26.09
CA THR A 168 -3.78 8.72 -25.20
C THR A 168 -2.67 9.40 -25.97
N THR A 169 -1.90 10.24 -25.26
CA THR A 169 -0.66 10.85 -25.75
C THR A 169 0.57 10.26 -25.06
N VAL A 170 0.36 9.40 -24.08
CA VAL A 170 1.44 8.77 -23.29
C VAL A 170 1.34 7.26 -23.44
N VAL A 171 2.42 6.64 -23.86
CA VAL A 171 2.60 5.19 -23.90
C VAL A 171 3.88 4.87 -23.13
N SER A 172 3.83 3.90 -22.23
CA SER A 172 5.00 3.42 -21.48
C SER A 172 5.01 1.88 -21.47
N ILE A 173 6.20 1.32 -21.54
CA ILE A 173 6.48 -0.12 -21.48
C ILE A 173 7.39 -0.36 -20.27
#